data_82cdd24e715ed55c3acd88f23a627d86
#
_entry.id   82cdd24e715ed55c3acd88f23a627d86
#
_cell.length_a   1.000
_cell.length_b   1.000
_cell.length_c   1.000
_cell.angle_alpha   90.00
_cell.angle_beta   90.00
_cell.angle_gamma   90.00
#
_symmetry.space_group_name_H-M   'P 1'
#
loop_
_entity.id
_entity.type
_entity.pdbx_description
1 polymer ?
#
loop_
_entity_poly.entity_id
_entity_poly.type
_entity_poly.pdbx_seq_one_letter_code
_entity_poly.pdbx_strand_id
1 'polypeptide(L)'
;MTTHRAPLLAVALAATAIAASTAIPSPVAAAPTAAAAATCDVSKVATTLGPTEVTSVKATKVKCKDAIKLVKAFHKCRMANGPSGRCVKKVQGYACAEIRNGPPTGYSAKATCRKGKASVVHSYTQKT
;
A
#
# COMPACT_ATOMS: atom_id res chain seq x y z
N MET A 1 -32.71 -50.00 -23.33
CA MET A 1 -32.35 -51.27 -22.65
C MET A 1 -31.63 -50.83 -21.37
N THR A 2 -32.40 -50.65 -20.30
CA THR A 2 -32.62 -51.57 -19.19
C THR A 2 -31.29 -51.94 -18.54
N THR A 3 -31.00 -51.57 -17.32
CA THR A 3 -31.51 -52.27 -16.13
C THR A 3 -31.24 -51.47 -14.83
N HIS A 4 -32.32 -51.37 -14.07
CA HIS A 4 -32.35 -51.06 -12.64
C HIS A 4 -31.57 -52.06 -11.80
N ARG A 5 -30.98 -51.60 -10.69
CA ARG A 5 -30.94 -52.33 -9.42
C ARG A 5 -30.68 -51.40 -8.24
N ALA A 6 -31.69 -51.09 -7.45
CA ALA A 6 -31.62 -50.99 -6.00
C ALA A 6 -31.93 -52.42 -5.46
N PRO A 7 -31.79 -52.75 -4.19
CA PRO A 7 -31.70 -51.98 -2.95
C PRO A 7 -30.64 -52.53 -1.96
N LEU A 8 -30.49 -52.00 -0.80
CA LEU A 8 -30.68 -52.64 0.50
C LEU A 8 -30.29 -51.70 1.66
N LEU A 9 -31.32 -51.52 2.47
CA LEU A 9 -31.24 -50.91 3.81
C LEU A 9 -30.31 -51.72 4.72
N ALA A 10 -29.47 -51.01 5.47
CA ALA A 10 -28.92 -51.49 6.73
C ALA A 10 -29.05 -50.38 7.77
N VAL A 11 -30.01 -50.56 8.63
CA VAL A 11 -30.22 -49.87 9.89
C VAL A 11 -29.17 -50.40 10.89
N ALA A 12 -28.35 -49.60 11.46
CA ALA A 12 -27.54 -49.96 12.63
C ALA A 12 -27.59 -48.82 13.65
N LEU A 13 -28.01 -49.24 14.84
CA LEU A 13 -28.32 -48.46 16.03
C LEU A 13 -27.15 -47.72 16.64
N ALA A 14 -27.48 -46.56 17.14
CA ALA A 14 -27.11 -45.92 18.41
C ALA A 14 -25.81 -46.30 19.13
N ALA A 15 -24.95 -45.29 19.26
CA ALA A 15 -24.18 -45.09 20.48
C ALA A 15 -24.01 -43.57 20.71
N THR A 16 -24.78 -43.05 21.64
CA THR A 16 -24.62 -41.67 22.18
C THR A 16 -23.40 -41.61 23.05
N ALA A 17 -22.28 -41.18 22.52
CA ALA A 17 -21.12 -40.77 23.28
C ALA A 17 -21.23 -39.26 23.57
N ILE A 18 -21.58 -38.92 24.80
CA ILE A 18 -21.47 -37.53 25.31
C ILE A 18 -20.00 -37.22 25.47
N ALA A 19 -19.39 -36.65 24.45
CA ALA A 19 -18.07 -36.07 24.55
C ALA A 19 -18.20 -34.67 25.18
N ALA A 20 -17.75 -34.53 26.42
CA ALA A 20 -17.56 -33.24 27.07
C ALA A 20 -16.50 -32.46 26.27
N SER A 21 -16.94 -31.52 25.46
CA SER A 21 -16.06 -30.61 24.72
C SER A 21 -15.46 -29.60 25.71
N THR A 22 -14.26 -29.87 26.19
CA THR A 22 -13.42 -28.84 26.83
C THR A 22 -13.02 -27.84 25.73
N ALA A 23 -13.70 -26.69 25.71
CA ALA A 23 -13.33 -25.57 24.87
C ALA A 23 -11.96 -25.05 25.33
N ILE A 24 -10.91 -25.40 24.59
CA ILE A 24 -9.58 -24.79 24.74
C ILE A 24 -9.69 -23.38 24.16
N PRO A 25 -9.47 -22.31 24.96
CA PRO A 25 -9.46 -20.95 24.41
C PRO A 25 -8.31 -20.87 23.40
N SER A 26 -8.63 -20.73 22.12
CA SER A 26 -7.64 -20.45 21.07
C SER A 26 -6.95 -19.13 21.41
N PRO A 27 -5.61 -19.06 21.37
CA PRO A 27 -4.90 -17.80 21.52
C PRO A 27 -5.34 -16.89 20.36
N VAL A 28 -5.98 -15.77 20.72
CA VAL A 28 -6.29 -14.70 19.76
C VAL A 28 -4.93 -14.18 19.28
N ALA A 29 -4.55 -14.55 18.08
CA ALA A 29 -3.37 -13.99 17.43
C ALA A 29 -3.58 -12.48 17.31
N ALA A 30 -2.80 -11.71 18.06
CA ALA A 30 -2.81 -10.26 17.96
C ALA A 30 -2.48 -9.88 16.50
N ALA A 31 -3.41 -9.22 15.84
CA ALA A 31 -3.19 -8.72 14.49
C ALA A 31 -1.94 -7.80 14.52
N PRO A 32 -1.00 -7.93 13.56
CA PRO A 32 0.18 -7.08 13.53
C PRO A 32 -0.26 -5.62 13.41
N THR A 33 0.03 -4.84 14.44
CA THR A 33 -0.24 -3.41 14.46
C THR A 33 0.52 -2.77 13.29
N ALA A 34 -0.21 -2.27 12.30
CA ALA A 34 0.40 -1.56 11.19
C ALA A 34 1.19 -0.37 11.76
N ALA A 35 2.48 -0.27 11.42
CA ALA A 35 3.29 0.84 11.90
C ALA A 35 2.67 2.17 11.44
N ALA A 36 2.35 3.05 12.40
CA ALA A 36 1.75 4.33 12.11
C ALA A 36 2.66 5.16 11.18
N ALA A 37 2.05 5.82 10.19
CA ALA A 37 2.77 6.71 9.31
C ALA A 37 3.06 8.04 10.02
N ALA A 38 4.31 8.48 10.04
CA ALA A 38 4.69 9.79 10.53
C ALA A 38 4.46 10.85 9.44
N THR A 39 3.82 11.97 9.79
CA THR A 39 3.72 13.14 8.90
C THR A 39 5.01 13.95 9.01
N CYS A 40 5.63 14.25 7.86
CA CYS A 40 6.87 15.00 7.80
C CYS A 40 6.61 16.48 7.47
N ASP A 41 7.43 17.37 8.05
CA ASP A 41 7.42 18.77 7.69
C ASP A 41 7.92 18.97 6.25
N VAL A 42 7.10 19.62 5.44
CA VAL A 42 7.36 19.87 4.02
C VAL A 42 7.80 21.28 3.71
N SER A 43 7.86 22.18 4.72
CA SER A 43 8.19 23.61 4.54
C SER A 43 9.49 23.85 3.77
N LYS A 44 10.49 22.97 3.97
CA LYS A 44 11.80 23.03 3.30
C LYS A 44 11.83 22.40 1.91
N VAL A 45 10.75 21.79 1.44
CA VAL A 45 10.71 21.13 0.14
C VAL A 45 9.52 21.58 -0.71
N ALA A 46 8.51 22.18 -0.09
CA ALA A 46 7.25 22.53 -0.74
C ALA A 46 7.44 23.32 -2.05
N THR A 47 8.36 24.30 -2.04
CA THR A 47 8.57 25.24 -3.15
C THR A 47 9.96 25.14 -3.79
N THR A 48 10.77 24.14 -3.45
CA THR A 48 12.17 24.02 -3.96
C THR A 48 12.27 23.24 -5.27
N LEU A 49 11.15 22.80 -5.85
CA LEU A 49 11.10 21.90 -7.01
C LEU A 49 10.53 22.59 -8.27
N GLY A 50 10.78 23.88 -8.42
CA GLY A 50 10.28 24.67 -9.55
C GLY A 50 8.76 24.72 -9.58
N PRO A 51 8.10 24.35 -10.71
CA PRO A 51 6.65 24.41 -10.82
C PRO A 51 5.90 23.30 -10.03
N THR A 52 6.64 22.47 -9.29
CA THR A 52 6.08 21.42 -8.44
C THR A 52 6.03 21.89 -6.99
N GLU A 53 4.85 21.85 -6.40
CA GLU A 53 4.62 22.14 -4.98
C GLU A 53 4.24 20.87 -4.22
N VAL A 54 5.08 20.45 -3.28
CA VAL A 54 4.79 19.29 -2.42
C VAL A 54 3.91 19.75 -1.26
N THR A 55 2.73 19.15 -1.13
CA THR A 55 1.71 19.54 -0.14
C THR A 55 1.71 18.65 1.10
N SER A 56 2.15 17.40 0.99
CA SER A 56 2.25 16.50 2.14
C SER A 56 3.26 15.38 1.91
N VAL A 57 3.89 14.91 2.99
CA VAL A 57 4.74 13.71 3.01
C VAL A 57 4.42 12.88 4.25
N LYS A 58 4.11 11.60 4.05
CA LYS A 58 3.91 10.61 5.11
C LYS A 58 4.92 9.48 4.95
N ALA A 59 5.61 9.14 6.03
CA ALA A 59 6.65 8.13 6.05
C ALA A 59 6.28 6.99 7.02
N THR A 60 6.36 5.74 6.56
CA THR A 60 6.18 4.54 7.39
C THR A 60 7.50 3.78 7.40
N LYS A 61 8.06 3.54 8.58
CA LYS A 61 9.38 2.90 8.77
C LYS A 61 10.52 3.58 8.01
N VAL A 62 10.42 4.89 7.80
CA VAL A 62 11.42 5.76 7.17
C VAL A 62 11.52 7.03 7.99
N LYS A 63 12.72 7.52 8.24
CA LYS A 63 12.93 8.83 8.89
C LYS A 63 12.52 9.95 7.94
N CYS A 64 11.88 11.00 8.46
CA CYS A 64 11.43 12.14 7.63
C CYS A 64 12.54 12.76 6.77
N LYS A 65 13.76 12.87 7.30
CA LYS A 65 14.92 13.36 6.55
C LYS A 65 15.16 12.54 5.26
N ASP A 66 15.05 11.21 5.35
CA ASP A 66 15.27 10.31 4.22
C ASP A 66 14.05 10.27 3.29
N ALA A 67 12.84 10.38 3.84
CA ALA A 67 11.62 10.52 3.05
C ALA A 67 11.66 11.79 2.18
N ILE A 68 12.10 12.92 2.72
CA ILE A 68 12.25 14.17 1.96
C ILE A 68 13.32 14.04 0.85
N LYS A 69 14.45 13.36 1.12
CA LYS A 69 15.45 13.07 0.08
C LYS A 69 14.87 12.22 -1.05
N LEU A 70 14.09 11.19 -0.69
CA LEU A 70 13.41 10.33 -1.67
C LEU A 70 12.42 11.13 -2.53
N VAL A 71 11.62 12.01 -1.92
CA VAL A 71 10.69 12.89 -2.64
C VAL A 71 11.43 13.79 -3.64
N LYS A 72 12.54 14.43 -3.23
CA LYS A 72 13.38 15.22 -4.14
C LYS A 72 13.91 14.38 -5.31
N ALA A 73 14.42 13.18 -5.02
CA ALA A 73 14.94 12.28 -6.04
C ALA A 73 13.85 11.80 -7.00
N PHE A 74 12.63 11.54 -6.50
CA PHE A 74 11.46 11.19 -7.33
C PHE A 74 11.12 12.32 -8.31
N HIS A 75 11.04 13.57 -7.82
CA HIS A 75 10.73 14.71 -8.68
C HIS A 75 11.86 15.00 -9.70
N LYS A 76 13.12 14.83 -9.31
CA LYS A 76 14.24 14.91 -10.26
C LYS A 76 14.12 13.86 -11.38
N CYS A 77 13.77 12.61 -11.04
CA CYS A 77 13.54 11.55 -12.01
C CYS A 77 12.38 11.88 -12.96
N ARG A 78 11.25 12.34 -12.40
CA ARG A 78 10.05 12.70 -13.14
C ARG A 78 10.31 13.86 -14.11
N MET A 79 10.93 14.93 -13.61
CA MET A 79 11.19 16.15 -14.38
C MET A 79 12.21 15.96 -15.49
N ALA A 80 13.08 14.94 -15.41
CA ALA A 80 13.98 14.57 -16.51
C ALA A 80 13.22 14.17 -17.80
N ASN A 81 11.94 13.84 -17.69
CA ASN A 81 11.03 13.54 -18.79
C ASN A 81 10.04 14.70 -19.09
N GLY A 82 10.37 15.92 -18.66
CA GLY A 82 9.56 17.12 -18.81
C GLY A 82 8.55 17.35 -17.67
N PRO A 83 7.81 18.50 -17.67
CA PRO A 83 6.88 18.87 -16.60
C PRO A 83 5.77 17.84 -16.36
N SER A 84 5.27 17.21 -17.42
CA SER A 84 4.27 16.13 -17.35
C SER A 84 4.92 14.73 -17.34
N GLY A 85 6.24 14.65 -17.22
CA GLY A 85 7.00 13.40 -17.22
C GLY A 85 6.65 12.50 -16.02
N ARG A 86 6.95 11.21 -16.16
CA ARG A 86 6.78 10.18 -15.12
C ARG A 86 8.13 9.56 -14.76
N CYS A 87 8.27 9.15 -13.51
CA CYS A 87 9.40 8.35 -13.07
C CYS A 87 9.02 6.88 -13.08
N VAL A 88 9.49 6.13 -14.06
CA VAL A 88 9.16 4.70 -14.26
C VAL A 88 10.20 3.75 -13.67
N LYS A 89 11.37 4.26 -13.29
CA LYS A 89 12.45 3.49 -12.65
C LYS A 89 12.40 3.59 -11.14
N LYS A 90 13.05 2.64 -10.46
CA LYS A 90 13.22 2.72 -9.00
C LYS A 90 14.02 3.96 -8.61
N VAL A 91 13.58 4.64 -7.55
CA VAL A 91 14.24 5.80 -6.96
C VAL A 91 14.84 5.41 -5.63
N GLN A 92 16.14 5.45 -5.48
CA GLN A 92 16.86 5.02 -4.26
C GLN A 92 16.44 3.61 -3.78
N GLY A 93 16.13 2.72 -4.73
CA GLY A 93 15.67 1.36 -4.45
C GLY A 93 14.17 1.23 -4.14
N TYR A 94 13.42 2.34 -4.10
CA TYR A 94 11.96 2.32 -3.94
C TYR A 94 11.26 2.21 -5.30
N ALA A 95 10.27 1.34 -5.38
CA ALA A 95 9.31 1.32 -6.49
C ALA A 95 8.23 2.37 -6.21
N CYS A 96 8.07 3.34 -7.12
CA CYS A 96 7.12 4.43 -6.97
C CYS A 96 6.00 4.29 -8.00
N ALA A 97 4.76 4.45 -7.54
CA ALA A 97 3.55 4.57 -8.36
C ALA A 97 2.92 5.94 -8.13
N GLU A 98 2.33 6.51 -9.18
CA GLU A 98 1.78 7.85 -9.16
C GLU A 98 0.37 7.87 -9.76
N ILE A 99 -0.57 8.48 -9.05
CA ILE A 99 -1.94 8.75 -9.51
C ILE A 99 -2.07 10.27 -9.67
N ARG A 100 -2.54 10.71 -10.82
CA ARG A 100 -2.75 12.12 -11.20
C ARG A 100 -4.21 12.42 -11.40
N ASN A 101 -4.62 13.61 -10.97
CA ASN A 101 -5.95 14.17 -11.18
C ASN A 101 -5.82 15.58 -11.76
N GLY A 102 -6.46 15.82 -12.89
CA GLY A 102 -6.41 17.09 -13.62
C GLY A 102 -5.77 16.99 -15.00
N PRO A 103 -5.86 18.08 -15.79
CA PRO A 103 -5.29 18.15 -17.13
C PRO A 103 -3.75 18.21 -17.11
N PRO A 104 -3.07 17.91 -18.23
CA PRO A 104 -1.60 18.00 -18.32
C PRO A 104 -1.02 19.39 -18.02
N THR A 105 -1.83 20.44 -18.19
CA THR A 105 -1.46 21.85 -17.94
C THR A 105 -1.48 22.26 -16.48
N GLY A 106 -1.98 21.40 -15.58
CA GLY A 106 -1.96 21.63 -14.14
C GLY A 106 -2.73 20.53 -13.44
N TYR A 107 -2.03 19.73 -12.63
CA TYR A 107 -2.63 18.57 -11.97
C TYR A 107 -2.18 18.43 -10.52
N SER A 108 -3.02 17.78 -9.74
CA SER A 108 -2.65 17.25 -8.42
C SER A 108 -2.28 15.79 -8.54
N ALA A 109 -1.32 15.34 -7.76
CA ALA A 109 -0.90 13.95 -7.79
C ALA A 109 -0.56 13.42 -6.40
N LYS A 110 -0.69 12.09 -6.27
CA LYS A 110 -0.26 11.32 -5.12
C LYS A 110 0.70 10.24 -5.57
N ALA A 111 1.91 10.28 -5.07
CA ALA A 111 2.92 9.26 -5.32
C ALA A 111 3.11 8.38 -4.08
N THR A 112 3.22 7.08 -4.30
CA THR A 112 3.49 6.08 -3.27
C THR A 112 4.75 5.32 -3.63
N CYS A 113 5.81 5.45 -2.83
CA CYS A 113 7.08 4.79 -3.01
C CYS A 113 7.25 3.70 -1.94
N ARG A 114 7.56 2.46 -2.33
CA ARG A 114 7.68 1.30 -1.42
C ARG A 114 9.00 0.56 -1.61
N LYS A 115 9.56 0.11 -0.46
CA LYS A 115 10.75 -0.76 -0.40
C LYS A 115 10.58 -1.71 0.79
N GLY A 116 10.21 -2.97 0.52
CA GLY A 116 9.82 -3.91 1.57
C GLY A 116 8.67 -3.36 2.41
N LYS A 117 8.87 -3.29 3.72
CA LYS A 117 7.89 -2.75 4.68
C LYS A 117 7.95 -1.22 4.84
N ALA A 118 8.91 -0.56 4.22
CA ALA A 118 9.07 0.89 4.24
C ALA A 118 8.24 1.54 3.14
N SER A 119 7.58 2.65 3.43
CA SER A 119 6.84 3.41 2.43
C SER A 119 6.91 4.91 2.68
N VAL A 120 6.89 5.66 1.59
CA VAL A 120 6.74 7.12 1.59
C VAL A 120 5.62 7.47 0.64
N VAL A 121 4.62 8.17 1.15
CA VAL A 121 3.50 8.69 0.38
C VAL A 121 3.60 10.20 0.38
N HIS A 122 3.56 10.82 -0.79
CA HIS A 122 3.54 12.27 -0.87
C HIS A 122 2.51 12.75 -1.88
N SER A 123 1.93 13.91 -1.60
CA SER A 123 1.02 14.61 -2.50
C SER A 123 1.70 15.88 -2.99
N TYR A 124 1.40 16.27 -4.22
CA TYR A 124 1.95 17.48 -4.82
C TYR A 124 1.02 18.04 -5.89
N THR A 125 1.18 19.32 -6.20
CA THR A 125 0.57 19.98 -7.35
C THR A 125 1.66 20.32 -8.36
N GLN A 126 1.35 20.18 -9.65
CA GLN A 126 2.19 20.58 -10.76
C GLN A 126 1.52 21.75 -11.46
N LYS A 127 2.23 22.86 -11.55
CA LYS A 127 1.85 24.02 -12.38
C LYS A 127 2.68 23.98 -13.67
N THR A 128 2.10 24.25 -14.79
CA THR A 128 2.76 24.32 -16.11
C THR A 128 2.57 25.69 -16.71
#